data_ebe2d1eb7149bb144854177e9bf6eb72
#
_entry.id   ebe2d1eb7149bb144854177e9bf6eb72
#
_cell.length_a   1.000
_cell.length_b   1.000
_cell.length_c   1.000
_cell.angle_alpha   90.00
_cell.angle_beta   90.00
_cell.angle_gamma   90.00
#
_symmetry.space_group_name_H-M   'P 1'
#
loop_
_entity.id
_entity.type
_entity.pdbx_description
1 polymer ?
#
loop_
_entity_poly.entity_id
_entity_poly.type
_entity_poly.pdbx_seq_one_letter_code
_entity_poly.pdbx_strand_id
1 'polypeptide(L)'
;MKQPQLDFYNMGTGVTAFSSTRHGGSSKGNYAAFNINRYCGDDEEAIRQNREALCQMLGISDDRLIMPHQVHLTKVARIDEAFLLMNAAKRQETLEGVDALMTDLKDVCIGVSTADCIPVLLSDHEHHALCAIHAGWRGTVRRIVVRAVEAMTEAYGTRPNQLIAQIGPGIHLDSFEVGDEVYDAFAQEGFDMSAISIKKEKWHIDLPACNRLQLVASGLLPQNINVSPVCTYKQAADYFSARRLGINSGRIFTGCMCSSSTV
;
A
#
# COMPACT_ATOMS: atom_id res chain seq x y z
N MET A 1 21.19 15.54 2.07
CA MET A 1 20.02 14.90 1.46
C MET A 1 18.76 15.63 1.93
N LYS A 2 17.79 15.92 1.07
CA LYS A 2 16.50 16.44 1.51
C LYS A 2 15.72 15.28 2.13
N GLN A 3 15.20 15.48 3.34
CA GLN A 3 14.40 14.46 4.01
C GLN A 3 13.07 14.23 3.27
N PRO A 4 12.60 12.99 3.16
CA PRO A 4 11.29 12.69 2.61
C PRO A 4 10.18 13.31 3.46
N GLN A 5 9.10 13.75 2.79
CA GLN A 5 7.89 14.20 3.47
C GLN A 5 6.91 13.04 3.55
N LEU A 6 6.46 12.75 4.77
CA LEU A 6 5.57 11.64 5.07
C LEU A 6 4.28 12.14 5.73
N ASP A 7 3.16 11.56 5.30
CA ASP A 7 1.86 11.73 5.96
C ASP A 7 1.66 10.55 6.90
N PHE A 8 1.65 10.81 8.21
CA PHE A 8 1.51 9.79 9.24
C PHE A 8 0.05 9.48 9.56
N TYR A 9 -0.20 8.22 9.92
CA TYR A 9 -1.52 7.71 10.29
C TYR A 9 -1.51 7.20 11.73
N ASN A 10 -2.61 7.44 12.44
CA ASN A 10 -2.81 6.83 13.74
C ASN A 10 -3.39 5.42 13.56
N MET A 11 -2.56 4.42 13.73
CA MET A 11 -2.95 3.02 13.68
C MET A 11 -2.70 2.31 15.02
N GLY A 12 -2.62 3.12 16.09
CA GLY A 12 -2.48 2.67 17.47
C GLY A 12 -1.07 2.81 18.06
N THR A 13 -0.96 2.56 19.36
CA THR A 13 0.28 2.76 20.12
C THR A 13 1.39 1.82 19.64
N GLY A 14 2.60 2.38 19.46
CA GLY A 14 3.79 1.61 19.02
C GLY A 14 3.81 1.29 17.52
N VAL A 15 2.85 1.80 16.74
CA VAL A 15 2.82 1.62 15.28
C VAL A 15 3.18 2.92 14.58
N THR A 16 4.22 2.89 13.78
CA THR A 16 4.56 3.93 12.80
C THR A 16 3.95 3.53 11.47
N ALA A 17 2.98 4.33 10.96
CA ALA A 17 2.29 4.09 9.70
C ALA A 17 2.23 5.39 8.89
N PHE A 18 2.51 5.32 7.59
CA PHE A 18 2.63 6.52 6.75
C PHE A 18 2.45 6.23 5.26
N SER A 19 2.18 7.31 4.50
CA SER A 19 2.44 7.37 3.06
C SER A 19 3.48 8.44 2.76
N SER A 20 4.40 8.18 1.86
CA SER A 20 5.29 9.23 1.36
C SER A 20 4.54 10.15 0.41
N THR A 21 4.94 11.42 0.39
CA THR A 21 4.63 12.30 -0.74
C THR A 21 5.71 12.13 -1.82
N ARG A 22 5.61 12.88 -2.92
CA ARG A 22 6.69 12.95 -3.93
C ARG A 22 7.79 13.95 -3.57
N HIS A 23 7.67 14.64 -2.42
CA HIS A 23 8.60 15.68 -2.01
C HIS A 23 9.77 15.15 -1.17
N GLY A 24 10.89 15.84 -1.27
CA GLY A 24 12.15 15.46 -0.60
C GLY A 24 12.77 14.24 -1.27
N GLY A 25 14.04 14.24 -1.55
CA GLY A 25 14.70 13.12 -2.22
C GLY A 25 15.55 13.55 -3.40
N SER A 26 16.11 12.57 -4.10
CA SER A 26 17.16 12.73 -5.10
C SER A 26 16.74 12.43 -6.54
N SER A 27 15.59 11.80 -6.74
CA SER A 27 15.08 11.44 -8.08
C SER A 27 14.72 12.67 -8.91
N LYS A 28 14.77 12.54 -10.24
CA LYS A 28 14.58 13.66 -11.19
C LYS A 28 13.47 13.36 -12.20
N GLY A 29 13.07 14.37 -12.97
CA GLY A 29 12.06 14.24 -14.02
C GLY A 29 10.73 13.73 -13.50
N ASN A 30 10.14 12.74 -14.15
CA ASN A 30 8.86 12.13 -13.73
C ASN A 30 8.94 11.36 -12.41
N TYR A 31 10.15 11.08 -11.90
CA TYR A 31 10.39 10.41 -10.63
C TYR A 31 10.65 11.39 -9.48
N ALA A 32 10.66 12.70 -9.79
CA ALA A 32 11.01 13.75 -8.82
C ALA A 32 9.91 13.92 -7.75
N ALA A 33 10.34 13.92 -6.49
CA ALA A 33 11.72 13.80 -6.04
C ALA A 33 11.97 12.52 -5.22
N PHE A 34 10.99 12.10 -4.40
CA PHE A 34 11.11 10.95 -3.49
C PHE A 34 10.43 9.71 -4.08
N ASN A 35 11.24 8.80 -4.61
CA ASN A 35 10.81 7.51 -5.10
C ASN A 35 11.79 6.44 -4.61
N ILE A 36 11.29 5.36 -4.03
CA ILE A 36 12.10 4.22 -3.55
C ILE A 36 11.82 2.92 -4.31
N ASN A 37 10.96 2.96 -5.33
CA ASN A 37 10.59 1.79 -6.11
C ASN A 37 11.66 1.47 -7.16
N ARG A 38 12.23 0.25 -7.08
CA ARG A 38 13.27 -0.25 -7.98
C ARG A 38 12.72 -0.75 -9.33
N TYR A 39 11.40 -0.90 -9.46
CA TYR A 39 10.75 -1.57 -10.59
C TYR A 39 10.08 -0.59 -11.57
N CYS A 40 10.21 0.71 -11.36
CA CYS A 40 9.55 1.71 -12.19
C CYS A 40 10.47 2.44 -13.19
N GLY A 41 11.77 2.08 -13.22
CA GLY A 41 12.73 2.60 -14.22
C GLY A 41 13.41 3.92 -13.83
N ASP A 42 13.46 4.26 -12.54
CA ASP A 42 14.20 5.40 -12.01
C ASP A 42 15.72 5.09 -11.90
N ASP A 43 16.51 6.12 -11.66
CA ASP A 43 17.95 6.03 -11.42
C ASP A 43 18.26 5.26 -10.12
N GLU A 44 19.09 4.21 -10.22
CA GLU A 44 19.38 3.31 -9.08
C GLU A 44 20.07 4.03 -7.92
N GLU A 45 20.94 5.00 -8.20
CA GLU A 45 21.64 5.76 -7.17
C GLU A 45 20.67 6.71 -6.45
N ALA A 46 19.76 7.34 -7.18
CA ALA A 46 18.71 8.16 -6.59
C ALA A 46 17.78 7.33 -5.67
N ILE A 47 17.38 6.13 -6.12
CA ILE A 47 16.60 5.18 -5.31
C ILE A 47 17.35 4.80 -4.04
N ARG A 48 18.64 4.46 -4.15
CA ARG A 48 19.48 4.10 -2.99
C ARG A 48 19.52 5.24 -1.97
N GLN A 49 19.76 6.48 -2.42
CA GLN A 49 19.79 7.67 -1.54
C GLN A 49 18.43 7.92 -0.89
N ASN A 50 17.33 7.75 -1.62
CA ASN A 50 15.98 7.95 -1.10
C ASN A 50 15.65 6.88 -0.04
N ARG A 51 16.01 5.61 -0.28
CA ARG A 51 15.84 4.52 0.69
C ARG A 51 16.65 4.77 1.95
N GLU A 52 17.91 5.19 1.82
CA GLU A 52 18.79 5.53 2.94
C GLU A 52 18.19 6.66 3.79
N ALA A 53 17.68 7.73 3.16
CA ALA A 53 17.04 8.84 3.86
C ALA A 53 15.79 8.38 4.63
N LEU A 54 14.97 7.49 4.06
CA LEU A 54 13.81 6.91 4.74
C LEU A 54 14.24 6.02 5.90
N CYS A 55 15.22 5.15 5.70
CA CYS A 55 15.73 4.27 6.75
C CYS A 55 16.29 5.06 7.94
N GLN A 56 17.04 6.15 7.68
CA GLN A 56 17.52 7.06 8.72
C GLN A 56 16.38 7.69 9.52
N MET A 57 15.31 8.13 8.84
CA MET A 57 14.13 8.72 9.49
C MET A 57 13.40 7.70 10.36
N LEU A 58 13.31 6.44 9.92
CA LEU A 58 12.65 5.35 10.62
C LEU A 58 13.52 4.68 11.69
N GLY A 59 14.83 4.97 11.73
CA GLY A 59 15.76 4.34 12.65
C GLY A 59 16.04 2.86 12.36
N ILE A 60 15.93 2.43 11.10
CA ILE A 60 16.14 1.04 10.67
C ILE A 60 17.23 0.93 9.60
N SER A 61 17.77 -0.27 9.39
CA SER A 61 18.65 -0.58 8.26
C SER A 61 17.88 -0.91 6.98
N ASP A 62 18.53 -0.78 5.81
CA ASP A 62 17.88 -0.99 4.50
C ASP A 62 17.35 -2.42 4.31
N ASP A 63 17.98 -3.41 4.94
CA ASP A 63 17.53 -4.82 4.91
C ASP A 63 16.25 -5.06 5.73
N ARG A 64 15.81 -4.10 6.54
CA ARG A 64 14.55 -4.08 7.28
C ARG A 64 13.47 -3.21 6.65
N LEU A 65 13.74 -2.56 5.51
CA LEU A 65 12.75 -1.85 4.70
C LEU A 65 12.32 -2.75 3.54
N ILE A 66 11.19 -3.44 3.70
CA ILE A 66 10.73 -4.50 2.81
C ILE A 66 9.62 -3.98 1.88
N MET A 67 9.83 -4.15 0.59
CA MET A 67 8.89 -3.81 -0.47
C MET A 67 8.86 -4.92 -1.53
N PRO A 68 7.69 -5.42 -1.95
CA PRO A 68 7.58 -6.51 -2.93
C PRO A 68 7.67 -6.01 -4.38
N HIS A 69 7.89 -6.94 -5.31
CA HIS A 69 7.62 -6.70 -6.72
C HIS A 69 6.16 -7.01 -7.03
N GLN A 70 5.33 -5.96 -7.02
CA GLN A 70 3.88 -6.03 -7.19
C GLN A 70 3.49 -6.25 -8.65
N VAL A 71 2.51 -7.13 -8.89
CA VAL A 71 2.04 -7.52 -10.22
C VAL A 71 0.51 -7.40 -10.38
N HIS A 72 -0.15 -6.69 -9.45
CA HIS A 72 -1.60 -6.47 -9.42
C HIS A 72 -2.42 -7.76 -9.26
N LEU A 73 -1.90 -8.70 -8.49
CA LEU A 73 -2.56 -9.97 -8.14
C LEU A 73 -2.99 -9.97 -6.66
N THR A 74 -2.95 -11.14 -6.01
CA THR A 74 -3.49 -11.31 -4.65
C THR A 74 -2.58 -12.13 -3.73
N LYS A 75 -1.31 -12.32 -4.11
CA LYS A 75 -0.36 -13.06 -3.27
C LYS A 75 0.00 -12.24 -2.05
N VAL A 76 -0.17 -12.84 -0.87
CA VAL A 76 0.24 -12.31 0.43
C VAL A 76 1.49 -13.05 0.88
N ALA A 77 2.50 -12.34 1.36
CA ALA A 77 3.71 -12.95 1.93
C ALA A 77 3.92 -12.50 3.38
N ARG A 78 4.28 -13.46 4.23
CA ARG A 78 4.71 -13.21 5.60
C ARG A 78 6.20 -12.92 5.63
N ILE A 79 6.56 -11.85 6.31
CA ILE A 79 7.94 -11.46 6.62
C ILE A 79 8.20 -11.85 8.07
N ASP A 80 8.94 -12.92 8.26
CA ASP A 80 9.30 -13.49 9.56
C ASP A 80 10.82 -13.54 9.74
N GLU A 81 11.29 -14.08 10.87
CA GLU A 81 12.72 -14.22 11.16
C GLU A 81 13.44 -15.09 10.10
N ALA A 82 12.77 -16.12 9.56
CA ALA A 82 13.35 -16.96 8.52
C ALA A 82 13.59 -16.15 7.24
N PHE A 83 12.66 -15.25 6.87
CA PHE A 83 12.86 -14.33 5.75
C PHE A 83 14.06 -13.41 5.98
N LEU A 84 14.23 -12.85 7.19
CA LEU A 84 15.35 -11.96 7.51
C LEU A 84 16.72 -12.67 7.46
N LEU A 85 16.75 -13.97 7.61
CA LEU A 85 17.99 -14.78 7.49
C LEU A 85 18.31 -15.19 6.05
N MET A 86 17.39 -15.00 5.09
CA MET A 86 17.64 -15.31 3.68
C MET A 86 18.68 -14.37 3.07
N ASN A 87 19.45 -14.88 2.11
CA ASN A 87 20.30 -14.04 1.26
C ASN A 87 19.46 -13.17 0.30
N ALA A 88 20.08 -12.15 -0.29
CA ALA A 88 19.39 -11.18 -1.15
C ALA A 88 18.63 -11.82 -2.32
N ALA A 89 19.21 -12.82 -2.99
CA ALA A 89 18.56 -13.50 -4.12
C ALA A 89 17.29 -14.25 -3.67
N LYS A 90 17.33 -14.94 -2.54
CA LYS A 90 16.16 -15.67 -2.01
C LYS A 90 15.07 -14.72 -1.51
N ARG A 91 15.45 -13.59 -0.88
CA ARG A 91 14.48 -12.54 -0.51
C ARG A 91 13.78 -11.99 -1.76
N GLN A 92 14.54 -11.70 -2.83
CA GLN A 92 13.96 -11.20 -4.08
C GLN A 92 13.00 -12.21 -4.70
N GLU A 93 13.35 -13.50 -4.76
CA GLU A 93 12.45 -14.58 -5.24
C GLU A 93 11.17 -14.67 -4.41
N THR A 94 11.28 -14.55 -3.08
CA THR A 94 10.13 -14.60 -2.17
C THR A 94 9.18 -13.43 -2.39
N LEU A 95 9.72 -12.24 -2.68
CA LEU A 95 8.96 -11.00 -2.91
C LEU A 95 8.43 -10.86 -4.34
N GLU A 96 8.79 -11.75 -5.24
CA GLU A 96 8.33 -11.71 -6.63
C GLU A 96 6.84 -12.04 -6.73
N GLY A 97 6.09 -11.17 -7.42
CA GLY A 97 4.66 -11.33 -7.65
C GLY A 97 3.79 -11.19 -6.39
N VAL A 98 4.31 -10.57 -5.34
CA VAL A 98 3.60 -10.33 -4.08
C VAL A 98 2.94 -8.96 -4.11
N ASP A 99 1.67 -8.89 -3.73
CA ASP A 99 0.88 -7.66 -3.67
C ASP A 99 0.45 -7.28 -2.24
N ALA A 100 0.76 -8.12 -1.24
CA ALA A 100 0.60 -7.77 0.16
C ALA A 100 1.71 -8.40 1.02
N LEU A 101 2.16 -7.67 2.02
CA LEU A 101 3.13 -8.12 3.03
C LEU A 101 2.50 -8.07 4.41
N MET A 102 2.80 -9.05 5.25
CA MET A 102 2.42 -9.03 6.67
C MET A 102 3.60 -9.42 7.56
N THR A 103 3.65 -8.89 8.78
CA THR A 103 4.70 -9.17 9.76
C THR A 103 4.23 -8.91 11.19
N ASP A 104 4.79 -9.64 12.15
CA ASP A 104 4.70 -9.44 13.58
C ASP A 104 6.07 -9.03 14.19
N LEU A 105 7.06 -8.79 13.33
CA LEU A 105 8.41 -8.40 13.75
C LEU A 105 8.48 -6.91 14.10
N LYS A 106 9.22 -6.59 15.13
CA LYS A 106 9.55 -5.21 15.49
C LYS A 106 10.69 -4.66 14.63
N ASP A 107 10.65 -3.34 14.42
CA ASP A 107 11.66 -2.60 13.66
C ASP A 107 11.86 -3.13 12.23
N VAL A 108 10.81 -3.74 11.66
CA VAL A 108 10.71 -4.14 10.25
C VAL A 108 9.60 -3.31 9.60
N CYS A 109 9.98 -2.44 8.68
CA CYS A 109 9.02 -1.66 7.90
C CYS A 109 8.62 -2.45 6.66
N ILE A 110 7.37 -2.85 6.60
CA ILE A 110 6.77 -3.42 5.40
C ILE A 110 5.95 -2.35 4.68
N GLY A 111 5.92 -2.39 3.35
CA GLY A 111 5.12 -1.43 2.60
C GLY A 111 4.95 -1.80 1.14
N VAL A 112 4.06 -1.07 0.49
CA VAL A 112 3.74 -1.20 -0.92
C VAL A 112 3.93 0.12 -1.64
N SER A 113 4.14 0.07 -2.95
CA SER A 113 4.32 1.27 -3.77
C SER A 113 3.18 1.44 -4.75
N THR A 114 2.67 2.68 -4.84
CA THR A 114 1.48 3.00 -5.64
C THR A 114 1.67 4.30 -6.43
N ALA A 115 0.94 4.39 -7.53
CA ALA A 115 0.62 5.64 -8.22
C ALA A 115 -0.77 5.43 -8.82
N ASP A 116 -1.80 5.87 -8.11
CA ASP A 116 -3.24 5.71 -8.32
C ASP A 116 -3.86 4.44 -7.69
N CYS A 117 -3.19 3.27 -7.70
CA CYS A 117 -3.68 2.11 -6.96
C CYS A 117 -3.85 2.42 -5.47
N ILE A 118 -4.75 1.73 -4.79
CA ILE A 118 -5.09 1.97 -3.39
C ILE A 118 -4.16 1.17 -2.48
N PRO A 119 -3.31 1.83 -1.66
CA PRO A 119 -2.60 1.14 -0.59
C PRO A 119 -3.54 0.99 0.62
N VAL A 120 -3.49 -0.17 1.27
CA VAL A 120 -4.24 -0.42 2.50
C VAL A 120 -3.30 -0.96 3.56
N LEU A 121 -3.31 -0.36 4.73
CA LEU A 121 -2.59 -0.82 5.91
C LEU A 121 -3.57 -1.43 6.91
N LEU A 122 -3.19 -2.55 7.53
CA LEU A 122 -3.92 -3.17 8.64
C LEU A 122 -3.01 -3.28 9.86
N SER A 123 -3.57 -3.04 11.05
CA SER A 123 -2.88 -3.17 12.33
C SER A 123 -3.71 -4.00 13.29
N ASP A 124 -3.08 -5.04 13.83
CA ASP A 124 -3.57 -5.89 14.91
C ASP A 124 -2.78 -5.61 16.19
N HIS A 125 -3.39 -4.90 17.12
CA HIS A 125 -2.74 -4.53 18.37
C HIS A 125 -2.53 -5.70 19.33
N GLU A 126 -3.43 -6.66 19.30
CA GLU A 126 -3.39 -7.82 20.20
C GLU A 126 -2.18 -8.70 19.91
N HIS A 127 -1.88 -8.89 18.60
CA HIS A 127 -0.79 -9.76 18.15
C HIS A 127 0.42 -8.98 17.64
N HIS A 128 0.42 -7.64 17.74
CA HIS A 128 1.45 -6.75 17.19
C HIS A 128 1.73 -6.99 15.70
N ALA A 129 0.72 -7.45 14.95
CA ALA A 129 0.87 -7.79 13.55
C ALA A 129 0.38 -6.65 12.64
N LEU A 130 1.10 -6.46 11.53
CA LEU A 130 0.83 -5.45 10.53
C LEU A 130 0.69 -6.08 9.16
N CYS A 131 -0.09 -5.43 8.29
CA CYS A 131 -0.15 -5.78 6.88
C CYS A 131 -0.15 -4.53 6.00
N ALA A 132 0.57 -4.58 4.87
CA ALA A 132 0.57 -3.54 3.83
C ALA A 132 0.14 -4.17 2.50
N ILE A 133 -0.90 -3.62 1.88
CA ILE A 133 -1.61 -4.23 0.76
C ILE A 133 -1.64 -3.26 -0.42
N HIS A 134 -1.30 -3.76 -1.61
CA HIS A 134 -1.47 -3.06 -2.88
C HIS A 134 -2.79 -3.49 -3.54
N ALA A 135 -3.82 -2.65 -3.43
CA ALA A 135 -5.12 -2.90 -4.01
C ALA A 135 -5.32 -2.06 -5.30
N GLY A 136 -4.66 -2.45 -6.38
CA GLY A 136 -5.01 -2.01 -7.72
C GLY A 136 -6.37 -2.59 -8.13
N TRP A 137 -7.01 -2.09 -9.22
CA TRP A 137 -8.36 -2.55 -9.59
C TRP A 137 -8.47 -4.08 -9.77
N ARG A 138 -7.44 -4.72 -10.36
CA ARG A 138 -7.42 -6.19 -10.53
C ARG A 138 -7.33 -6.93 -9.20
N GLY A 139 -6.50 -6.44 -8.26
CA GLY A 139 -6.42 -6.99 -6.91
C GLY A 139 -7.71 -6.76 -6.12
N THR A 140 -8.32 -5.58 -6.27
CA THR A 140 -9.61 -5.23 -5.63
C THR A 140 -10.73 -6.15 -6.12
N VAL A 141 -10.86 -6.37 -7.44
CA VAL A 141 -11.84 -7.33 -8.02
C VAL A 141 -11.63 -8.73 -7.44
N ARG A 142 -10.38 -9.17 -7.32
CA ARG A 142 -10.00 -10.49 -6.78
C ARG A 142 -9.92 -10.54 -5.25
N ARG A 143 -10.41 -9.50 -4.57
CA ARG A 143 -10.58 -9.43 -3.11
C ARG A 143 -9.28 -9.55 -2.33
N ILE A 144 -8.22 -8.83 -2.74
CA ILE A 144 -6.91 -8.89 -2.07
C ILE A 144 -6.98 -8.51 -0.59
N VAL A 145 -7.80 -7.51 -0.21
CA VAL A 145 -7.94 -7.10 1.20
C VAL A 145 -8.61 -8.19 2.04
N VAL A 146 -9.56 -8.95 1.48
CA VAL A 146 -10.18 -10.11 2.14
C VAL A 146 -9.13 -11.19 2.39
N ARG A 147 -8.35 -11.53 1.35
CA ARG A 147 -7.26 -12.52 1.45
C ARG A 147 -6.19 -12.13 2.47
N ALA A 148 -5.89 -10.83 2.57
CA ALA A 148 -4.95 -10.34 3.57
C ALA A 148 -5.49 -10.49 5.00
N VAL A 149 -6.78 -10.18 5.24
CA VAL A 149 -7.44 -10.40 6.53
C VAL A 149 -7.47 -11.89 6.89
N GLU A 150 -7.80 -12.76 5.94
CA GLU A 150 -7.78 -14.22 6.11
C GLU A 150 -6.37 -14.71 6.47
N ALA A 151 -5.34 -14.25 5.74
CA ALA A 151 -3.95 -14.62 6.00
C ALA A 151 -3.46 -14.17 7.39
N MET A 152 -3.84 -12.96 7.85
CA MET A 152 -3.54 -12.49 9.19
C MET A 152 -4.26 -13.33 10.25
N THR A 153 -5.52 -13.70 10.00
CA THR A 153 -6.30 -14.57 10.90
C THR A 153 -5.64 -15.94 11.03
N GLU A 154 -5.20 -16.53 9.92
CA GLU A 154 -4.53 -17.84 9.91
C GLU A 154 -3.16 -17.79 10.59
N ALA A 155 -2.35 -16.76 10.29
CA ALA A 155 -0.96 -16.70 10.75
C ALA A 155 -0.81 -16.22 12.20
N TYR A 156 -1.69 -15.33 12.67
CA TYR A 156 -1.54 -14.64 13.96
C TYR A 156 -2.74 -14.83 14.91
N GLY A 157 -3.85 -15.44 14.45
CA GLY A 157 -5.09 -15.51 15.23
C GLY A 157 -5.84 -14.16 15.26
N THR A 158 -5.53 -13.25 14.33
CA THR A 158 -6.14 -11.92 14.22
C THR A 158 -7.66 -12.02 14.22
N ARG A 159 -8.30 -11.18 15.04
CA ARG A 159 -9.75 -11.01 15.05
C ARG A 159 -10.12 -9.80 14.19
N PRO A 160 -10.85 -9.96 13.06
CA PRO A 160 -11.13 -8.87 12.13
C PRO A 160 -11.80 -7.65 12.77
N ASN A 161 -12.67 -7.85 13.76
CA ASN A 161 -13.36 -6.76 14.47
C ASN A 161 -12.43 -5.91 15.36
N GLN A 162 -11.19 -6.33 15.59
CA GLN A 162 -10.19 -5.60 16.35
C GLN A 162 -9.15 -4.91 15.46
N LEU A 163 -9.14 -5.22 14.16
CA LEU A 163 -8.26 -4.55 13.20
C LEU A 163 -8.56 -3.06 13.08
N ILE A 164 -7.49 -2.27 12.98
CA ILE A 164 -7.53 -0.90 12.49
C ILE A 164 -7.02 -0.92 11.04
N ALA A 165 -7.75 -0.26 10.15
CA ALA A 165 -7.39 -0.15 8.74
C ALA A 165 -7.20 1.32 8.33
N GLN A 166 -6.17 1.57 7.51
CA GLN A 166 -5.97 2.83 6.82
C GLN A 166 -5.96 2.57 5.31
N ILE A 167 -6.95 3.09 4.61
CA ILE A 167 -6.95 3.18 3.15
C ILE A 167 -6.21 4.47 2.80
N GLY A 168 -5.06 4.36 2.14
CA GLY A 168 -4.16 5.47 1.85
C GLY A 168 -4.49 6.23 0.56
N PRO A 169 -3.59 7.14 0.12
CA PRO A 169 -3.76 7.93 -1.09
C PRO A 169 -3.87 7.08 -2.35
N GLY A 170 -4.85 7.38 -3.20
CA GLY A 170 -5.03 6.70 -4.48
C GLY A 170 -5.95 7.47 -5.41
N ILE A 171 -6.32 6.90 -6.54
CA ILE A 171 -7.24 7.54 -7.46
C ILE A 171 -8.69 7.35 -6.99
N HIS A 172 -9.45 8.44 -6.89
CA HIS A 172 -10.84 8.44 -6.41
C HIS A 172 -11.85 8.36 -7.56
N LEU A 173 -13.11 8.09 -7.22
CA LEU A 173 -14.25 7.93 -8.11
C LEU A 173 -14.28 8.93 -9.26
N ASP A 174 -14.19 10.23 -8.96
CA ASP A 174 -14.29 11.28 -9.98
C ASP A 174 -13.20 11.25 -11.05
N SER A 175 -12.05 10.62 -10.74
CA SER A 175 -10.85 10.61 -11.58
C SER A 175 -10.55 9.24 -12.18
N PHE A 176 -11.12 8.16 -11.62
CA PHE A 176 -10.87 6.80 -12.09
C PHE A 176 -11.88 6.38 -13.17
N GLU A 177 -11.73 7.00 -14.34
CA GLU A 177 -12.45 6.62 -15.55
C GLU A 177 -11.94 5.29 -16.10
N VAL A 178 -12.86 4.39 -16.48
CA VAL A 178 -12.56 3.04 -16.95
C VAL A 178 -13.42 2.65 -18.15
N GLY A 179 -12.99 1.65 -18.90
CA GLY A 179 -13.78 1.02 -19.95
C GLY A 179 -14.84 0.06 -19.39
N ASP A 180 -15.72 -0.41 -20.29
CA ASP A 180 -16.79 -1.34 -19.91
C ASP A 180 -16.20 -2.66 -19.39
N GLU A 181 -15.05 -3.10 -19.90
CA GLU A 181 -14.36 -4.33 -19.46
C GLU A 181 -13.97 -4.33 -17.98
N VAL A 182 -13.64 -3.16 -17.42
CA VAL A 182 -13.33 -3.03 -15.98
C VAL A 182 -14.63 -3.03 -15.18
N TYR A 183 -15.66 -2.29 -15.63
CA TYR A 183 -16.96 -2.30 -15.00
C TYR A 183 -17.55 -3.72 -14.94
N ASP A 184 -17.53 -4.43 -16.07
CA ASP A 184 -18.05 -5.79 -16.18
C ASP A 184 -17.29 -6.77 -15.27
N ALA A 185 -15.98 -6.59 -15.11
CA ALA A 185 -15.19 -7.43 -14.21
C ALA A 185 -15.67 -7.29 -12.75
N PHE A 186 -15.99 -6.08 -12.27
CA PHE A 186 -16.57 -5.88 -10.94
C PHE A 186 -18.00 -6.45 -10.84
N ALA A 187 -18.85 -6.21 -11.85
CA ALA A 187 -20.23 -6.69 -11.86
C ALA A 187 -20.29 -8.23 -11.85
N GLN A 188 -19.46 -8.91 -12.64
CA GLN A 188 -19.38 -10.38 -12.70
C GLN A 188 -18.94 -11.00 -11.39
N GLU A 189 -18.09 -10.32 -10.63
CA GLU A 189 -17.64 -10.75 -9.30
C GLU A 189 -18.63 -10.37 -8.17
N GLY A 190 -19.83 -9.90 -8.54
CA GLY A 190 -20.93 -9.66 -7.63
C GLY A 190 -20.81 -8.41 -6.76
N PHE A 191 -20.05 -7.41 -7.20
CA PHE A 191 -20.04 -6.12 -6.52
C PHE A 191 -21.36 -5.36 -6.75
N ASP A 192 -21.84 -4.67 -5.73
CA ASP A 192 -22.94 -3.71 -5.90
C ASP A 192 -22.44 -2.47 -6.67
N MET A 193 -22.62 -2.50 -7.98
CA MET A 193 -22.16 -1.44 -8.87
C MET A 193 -22.82 -0.09 -8.58
N SER A 194 -24.03 -0.08 -8.00
CA SER A 194 -24.71 1.16 -7.62
C SER A 194 -24.01 1.86 -6.46
N ALA A 195 -23.35 1.11 -5.60
CA ALA A 195 -22.62 1.63 -4.44
C ALA A 195 -21.20 2.11 -4.77
N ILE A 196 -20.60 1.63 -5.87
CA ILE A 196 -19.17 1.83 -6.16
C ILE A 196 -18.90 2.48 -7.52
N SER A 197 -19.91 2.79 -8.32
CA SER A 197 -19.69 3.35 -9.65
C SER A 197 -20.66 4.45 -10.03
N ILE A 198 -20.24 5.28 -10.95
CA ILE A 198 -21.11 6.24 -11.65
C ILE A 198 -20.85 6.17 -13.14
N LYS A 199 -21.88 6.39 -13.95
CA LYS A 199 -21.77 6.55 -15.41
C LYS A 199 -21.75 8.04 -15.74
N LYS A 200 -20.69 8.49 -16.39
CA LYS A 200 -20.58 9.78 -17.10
C LYS A 200 -20.52 9.48 -18.60
N GLU A 201 -19.57 10.03 -19.34
CA GLU A 201 -19.29 9.56 -20.70
C GLU A 201 -18.80 8.11 -20.67
N LYS A 202 -17.91 7.80 -19.71
CA LYS A 202 -17.49 6.43 -19.39
C LYS A 202 -17.84 6.09 -17.96
N TRP A 203 -17.54 4.85 -17.56
CA TRP A 203 -17.68 4.43 -16.18
C TRP A 203 -16.58 5.02 -15.30
N HIS A 204 -16.93 5.30 -14.07
CA HIS A 204 -15.99 5.63 -13.00
C HIS A 204 -16.24 4.68 -11.84
N ILE A 205 -15.16 4.21 -11.19
CA ILE A 205 -15.25 3.26 -10.08
C ILE A 205 -14.57 3.85 -8.85
N ASP A 206 -15.20 3.68 -7.69
CA ASP A 206 -14.67 4.07 -6.38
C ASP A 206 -13.87 2.92 -5.75
N LEU A 207 -12.58 2.84 -6.06
CA LEU A 207 -11.71 1.81 -5.49
C LEU A 207 -11.55 1.93 -3.96
N PRO A 208 -11.41 3.12 -3.36
CA PRO A 208 -11.45 3.27 -1.90
C PRO A 208 -12.73 2.68 -1.29
N ALA A 209 -13.90 3.01 -1.83
CA ALA A 209 -15.18 2.46 -1.35
C ALA A 209 -15.26 0.94 -1.52
N CYS A 210 -14.81 0.39 -2.66
CA CYS A 210 -14.74 -1.06 -2.88
C CYS A 210 -13.94 -1.76 -1.79
N ASN A 211 -12.74 -1.27 -1.50
CA ASN A 211 -11.88 -1.87 -0.48
C ASN A 211 -12.48 -1.72 0.93
N ARG A 212 -13.08 -0.56 1.24
CA ARG A 212 -13.77 -0.33 2.51
C ARG A 212 -14.93 -1.32 2.71
N LEU A 213 -15.77 -1.52 1.70
CA LEU A 213 -16.89 -2.47 1.75
C LEU A 213 -16.41 -3.91 1.96
N GLN A 214 -15.34 -4.32 1.29
CA GLN A 214 -14.73 -5.63 1.48
C GLN A 214 -14.17 -5.82 2.89
N LEU A 215 -13.50 -4.82 3.47
CA LEU A 215 -13.01 -4.86 4.85
C LEU A 215 -14.15 -5.00 5.85
N VAL A 216 -15.24 -4.25 5.66
CA VAL A 216 -16.46 -4.39 6.50
C VAL A 216 -17.05 -5.80 6.37
N ALA A 217 -17.17 -6.32 5.14
CA ALA A 217 -17.66 -7.68 4.89
C ALA A 217 -16.75 -8.77 5.49
N SER A 218 -15.44 -8.48 5.66
CA SER A 218 -14.49 -9.36 6.36
C SER A 218 -14.59 -9.27 7.88
N GLY A 219 -15.48 -8.43 8.43
CA GLY A 219 -15.72 -8.31 9.86
C GLY A 219 -15.03 -7.14 10.56
N LEU A 220 -14.34 -6.24 9.84
CA LEU A 220 -13.81 -5.02 10.45
C LEU A 220 -14.95 -4.08 10.83
N LEU A 221 -14.81 -3.42 11.97
CA LEU A 221 -15.78 -2.42 12.41
C LEU A 221 -15.64 -1.15 11.56
N PRO A 222 -16.75 -0.58 11.03
CA PRO A 222 -16.69 0.60 10.15
C PRO A 222 -15.95 1.82 10.73
N GLN A 223 -16.01 2.02 12.06
CA GLN A 223 -15.31 3.09 12.78
C GLN A 223 -13.80 2.88 12.87
N ASN A 224 -13.32 1.66 12.65
CA ASN A 224 -11.88 1.32 12.65
C ASN A 224 -11.25 1.45 11.25
N ILE A 225 -12.02 1.87 10.25
CA ILE A 225 -11.54 2.00 8.86
C ILE A 225 -11.45 3.48 8.50
N ASN A 226 -10.23 3.99 8.44
CA ASN A 226 -9.94 5.34 7.98
C ASN A 226 -9.69 5.35 6.47
N VAL A 227 -10.15 6.40 5.80
CA VAL A 227 -9.96 6.59 4.34
C VAL A 227 -9.30 7.93 4.10
N SER A 228 -8.19 7.93 3.38
CA SER A 228 -7.51 9.16 2.98
C SER A 228 -8.40 9.99 2.03
N PRO A 229 -8.54 11.31 2.24
CA PRO A 229 -9.24 12.17 1.31
C PRO A 229 -8.41 12.51 0.05
N VAL A 230 -7.18 12.03 -0.03
CA VAL A 230 -6.22 12.38 -1.09
C VAL A 230 -6.49 11.59 -2.37
N CYS A 231 -6.88 12.31 -3.43
CA CYS A 231 -6.89 11.78 -4.79
C CYS A 231 -5.57 12.09 -5.49
N THR A 232 -4.76 11.07 -5.76
CA THR A 232 -3.43 11.21 -6.37
C THR A 232 -3.47 11.89 -7.73
N TYR A 233 -4.52 11.63 -8.53
CA TYR A 233 -4.71 12.28 -9.82
C TYR A 233 -4.97 13.79 -9.69
N LYS A 234 -5.79 14.20 -8.71
CA LYS A 234 -6.10 15.63 -8.47
C LYS A 234 -4.93 16.36 -7.81
N GLN A 235 -4.20 15.68 -6.93
CA GLN A 235 -3.09 16.22 -6.14
C GLN A 235 -1.73 15.74 -6.66
N ALA A 236 -1.57 15.70 -7.99
CA ALA A 236 -0.33 15.23 -8.64
C ALA A 236 0.89 16.17 -8.41
N ALA A 237 0.69 17.35 -7.82
CA ALA A 237 1.77 18.18 -7.32
C ALA A 237 2.48 17.56 -6.12
N ASP A 238 1.73 16.85 -5.27
CA ASP A 238 2.20 16.31 -3.99
C ASP A 238 2.36 14.78 -4.00
N TYR A 239 1.67 14.07 -4.91
CA TYR A 239 1.67 12.61 -5.01
C TYR A 239 1.92 12.14 -6.43
N PHE A 240 2.53 10.98 -6.59
CA PHE A 240 2.67 10.37 -7.91
C PHE A 240 1.33 9.81 -8.39
N SER A 241 1.03 10.06 -9.67
CA SER A 241 -0.12 9.50 -10.36
C SER A 241 0.30 8.98 -11.73
N ALA A 242 0.18 7.69 -11.96
CA ALA A 242 0.50 7.07 -13.24
C ALA A 242 -0.48 7.51 -14.34
N ARG A 243 -1.72 7.80 -13.99
CA ARG A 243 -2.74 8.35 -14.89
C ARG A 243 -2.35 9.76 -15.41
N ARG A 244 -1.65 10.55 -14.58
CA ARG A 244 -1.18 11.91 -14.94
C ARG A 244 0.17 11.90 -15.62
N LEU A 245 1.13 11.13 -15.08
CA LEU A 245 2.55 11.21 -15.43
C LEU A 245 2.99 10.07 -16.37
N GLY A 246 2.12 9.09 -16.60
CA GLY A 246 2.45 7.88 -17.32
C GLY A 246 3.06 6.81 -16.42
N ILE A 247 3.21 5.61 -16.99
CA ILE A 247 3.71 4.44 -16.24
C ILE A 247 5.18 4.61 -15.81
N ASN A 248 5.98 5.34 -16.59
CA ASN A 248 7.36 5.67 -16.29
C ASN A 248 7.44 6.92 -15.40
N SER A 249 7.02 6.78 -14.16
CA SER A 249 7.01 7.82 -13.14
C SER A 249 7.29 7.24 -11.76
N GLY A 250 7.52 8.10 -10.75
CA GLY A 250 7.74 7.66 -9.37
C GLY A 250 6.53 7.00 -8.75
N ARG A 251 6.74 6.45 -7.56
CA ARG A 251 5.70 5.78 -6.75
C ARG A 251 5.70 6.33 -5.34
N ILE A 252 4.52 6.46 -4.77
CA ILE A 252 4.29 6.68 -3.34
C ILE A 252 4.65 5.37 -2.63
N PHE A 253 5.37 5.44 -1.54
CA PHE A 253 5.54 4.30 -0.63
C PHE A 253 4.60 4.45 0.56
N THR A 254 3.72 3.48 0.77
CA THR A 254 2.85 3.40 1.94
C THR A 254 3.27 2.22 2.78
N GLY A 255 3.69 2.47 4.01
CA GLY A 255 4.29 1.46 4.87
C GLY A 255 3.94 1.60 6.33
N CYS A 256 4.22 0.54 7.08
CA CYS A 256 4.05 0.49 8.52
C CYS A 256 5.10 -0.39 9.20
N MET A 257 5.39 -0.10 10.47
CA MET A 257 6.23 -0.92 11.34
C MET A 257 5.78 -0.81 12.81
N CYS A 258 6.00 -1.86 13.59
CA CYS A 258 5.96 -1.81 15.04
C CYS A 258 7.35 -1.39 15.55
N SER A 259 7.41 -0.38 16.42
CA SER A 259 8.66 0.07 17.01
C SER A 259 8.97 -0.65 18.33
N SER A 260 10.26 -1.00 18.54
CA SER A 260 10.72 -1.58 19.81
C SER A 260 10.70 -0.57 20.96
N SER A 261 10.87 0.71 20.65
CA SER A 261 10.87 1.80 21.63
C SER A 261 9.47 2.39 21.73
N THR A 262 8.86 2.30 22.91
CA THR A 262 7.70 3.14 23.26
C THR A 262 8.24 4.57 23.46
N VAL A 263 7.96 5.46 22.52
CA VAL A 263 8.19 6.90 22.70
C VAL A 263 7.15 7.45 23.65
#